data_57b3dec1119d97c397d3970126dc8765
#
_entry.id   57b3dec1119d97c397d3970126dc8765
#
_cell.length_a   1.000
_cell.length_b   1.000
_cell.length_c   1.000
_cell.angle_alpha   90.00
_cell.angle_beta   90.00
_cell.angle_gamma   90.00
#
_symmetry.space_group_name_H-M   'P 1'
#
loop_
_entity.id
_entity.type
_entity.pdbx_description
1 polymer ?
#
loop_
_entity_poly.entity_id
_entity_poly.type
_entity_poly.pdbx_seq_one_letter_code
_entity_poly.pdbx_strand_id
1 'polypeptide(L)'
;MKRVLIIDDEVDLCMLIRSYLSKKNYEVYTAHTLTEGFKKLETVSPDVLLLDNNLPDGMGWKEAANIHEKFPDMNITLISAYQMPKDLKEKINDNIHILEKPISLTDIEKYL
;
A
#
# COMPACT_ATOMS: atom_id res chain seq x y z
N MET A 1 -15.63 5.63 -8.86
CA MET A 1 -15.10 5.12 -7.58
C MET A 1 -13.60 5.02 -7.62
N LYS A 2 -12.93 5.47 -6.58
CA LYS A 2 -11.50 5.27 -6.44
C LYS A 2 -11.21 3.81 -6.09
N ARG A 3 -10.24 3.24 -6.77
CA ARG A 3 -9.80 1.86 -6.54
C ARG A 3 -8.57 1.85 -5.65
N VAL A 4 -8.63 1.07 -4.58
CA VAL A 4 -7.55 0.92 -3.60
C VAL A 4 -7.11 -0.53 -3.57
N LEU A 5 -5.81 -0.77 -3.73
CA LEU A 5 -5.23 -2.09 -3.54
C LEU A 5 -4.42 -2.09 -2.25
N ILE A 6 -4.67 -3.07 -1.40
CA ILE A 6 -3.91 -3.28 -0.16
C ILE A 6 -3.08 -4.55 -0.32
N ILE A 7 -1.77 -4.43 -0.17
CA ILE A 7 -0.87 -5.58 -0.15
C ILE A 7 -0.30 -5.67 1.26
N ASP A 8 -0.83 -6.61 2.05
CA ASP A 8 -0.46 -6.81 3.44
C ASP A 8 -0.77 -8.25 3.84
N ASP A 9 0.16 -8.91 4.53
CA ASP A 9 -0.02 -10.31 4.94
C ASP A 9 -0.92 -10.47 6.17
N GLU A 10 -1.25 -9.38 6.86
CA GLU A 10 -2.22 -9.40 7.94
C GLU A 10 -3.64 -9.39 7.39
N VAL A 11 -4.22 -10.57 7.27
CA VAL A 11 -5.56 -10.75 6.69
C VAL A 11 -6.63 -9.94 7.42
N ASP A 12 -6.59 -9.95 8.75
CA ASP A 12 -7.57 -9.22 9.57
C ASP A 12 -7.50 -7.72 9.36
N LEU A 13 -6.30 -7.18 9.24
CA LEU A 13 -6.10 -5.74 8.95
C LEU A 13 -6.66 -5.39 7.58
N CYS A 14 -6.40 -6.22 6.57
CA CYS A 14 -6.95 -6.02 5.23
C CYS A 14 -8.48 -6.01 5.23
N MET A 15 -9.09 -6.92 5.98
CA MET A 15 -10.55 -7.00 6.09
C MET A 15 -11.12 -5.76 6.78
N LEU A 16 -10.45 -5.28 7.82
CA LEU A 16 -10.88 -4.09 8.55
C LEU A 16 -10.83 -2.84 7.65
N ILE A 17 -9.72 -2.64 6.95
CA ILE A 17 -9.56 -1.51 6.03
C ILE A 17 -10.57 -1.59 4.89
N ARG A 18 -10.74 -2.77 4.31
CA ARG A 18 -11.71 -3.00 3.24
C ARG A 18 -13.13 -2.65 3.68
N SER A 19 -13.53 -3.13 4.85
CA SER A 19 -14.87 -2.84 5.40
C SER A 19 -15.08 -1.35 5.60
N TYR A 20 -14.10 -0.68 6.20
CA TYR A 20 -14.16 0.76 6.47
C TYR A 20 -14.26 1.58 5.17
N LEU A 21 -13.38 1.33 4.21
CA LEU A 21 -13.32 2.09 2.98
C LEU A 21 -14.49 1.79 2.04
N SER A 22 -14.99 0.55 2.04
CA SER A 22 -16.13 0.18 1.20
C SER A 22 -17.39 0.98 1.57
N LYS A 23 -17.55 1.31 2.85
CA LYS A 23 -18.66 2.15 3.33
C LYS A 23 -18.52 3.61 2.88
N LYS A 24 -17.34 4.01 2.42
CA LYS A 24 -17.04 5.38 1.97
C LYS A 24 -16.90 5.47 0.46
N ASN A 25 -17.47 4.50 -0.26
CA ASN A 25 -17.50 4.47 -1.73
C ASN A 25 -16.15 4.24 -2.40
N TYR A 26 -15.22 3.57 -1.71
CA TYR A 26 -14.00 3.08 -2.33
C TYR A 26 -14.18 1.64 -2.78
N GLU A 27 -13.61 1.31 -3.93
CA GLU A 27 -13.55 -0.07 -4.40
C GLU A 27 -12.22 -0.66 -3.94
N VAL A 28 -12.25 -1.65 -3.04
CA VAL A 28 -11.07 -2.15 -2.34
C VAL A 28 -10.73 -3.57 -2.75
N TYR A 29 -9.47 -3.77 -3.10
CA TYR A 29 -8.90 -5.07 -3.44
C TYR A 29 -7.78 -5.39 -2.46
N THR A 30 -7.58 -6.66 -2.16
CA THR A 30 -6.56 -7.09 -1.21
C THR A 30 -5.65 -8.16 -1.82
N ALA A 31 -4.39 -8.14 -1.42
CA ALA A 31 -3.41 -9.17 -1.72
C ALA A 31 -2.54 -9.37 -0.48
N HIS A 32 -2.03 -10.57 -0.28
CA HIS A 32 -1.29 -10.92 0.93
C HIS A 32 0.18 -11.24 0.67
N THR A 33 0.60 -11.20 -0.58
CA THR A 33 1.98 -11.38 -1.01
C THR A 33 2.31 -10.39 -2.12
N LEU A 34 3.59 -10.16 -2.36
CA LEU A 34 4.02 -9.31 -3.49
C LEU A 34 3.61 -9.93 -4.83
N THR A 35 3.78 -11.24 -4.97
CA THR A 35 3.41 -11.95 -6.21
C THR A 35 1.94 -11.75 -6.55
N GLU A 36 1.05 -11.94 -5.57
CA GLU A 36 -0.38 -11.71 -5.75
C GLU A 36 -0.67 -10.24 -6.02
N GLY A 37 0.02 -9.34 -5.30
CA GLY A 37 -0.13 -7.90 -5.45
C GLY A 37 0.24 -7.42 -6.85
N PHE A 38 1.34 -7.92 -7.42
CA PHE A 38 1.76 -7.53 -8.77
C PHE A 38 0.72 -7.93 -9.82
N LYS A 39 0.12 -9.11 -9.67
CA LYS A 39 -0.95 -9.54 -10.56
C LYS A 39 -2.16 -8.60 -10.49
N LYS A 40 -2.54 -8.20 -9.28
CA LYS A 40 -3.67 -7.30 -9.08
C LYS A 40 -3.37 -5.87 -9.56
N LEU A 41 -2.14 -5.41 -9.43
CA LEU A 41 -1.74 -4.11 -9.98
C LEU A 41 -2.03 -4.03 -11.47
N GLU A 42 -1.73 -5.09 -12.21
CA GLU A 42 -1.94 -5.12 -13.66
C GLU A 42 -3.41 -5.29 -14.04
N THR A 43 -4.17 -6.08 -13.29
CA THR A 43 -5.57 -6.37 -13.63
C THR A 43 -6.54 -5.30 -13.13
N VAL A 44 -6.26 -4.69 -12.00
CA VAL A 44 -7.14 -3.70 -11.36
C VAL A 44 -6.79 -2.27 -11.76
N SER A 45 -5.52 -1.98 -11.95
CA SER A 45 -5.01 -0.61 -12.17
C SER A 45 -5.53 0.35 -11.09
N PRO A 46 -5.16 0.12 -9.82
CA PRO A 46 -5.68 0.93 -8.73
C PRO A 46 -5.21 2.38 -8.78
N ASP A 47 -5.99 3.27 -8.18
CA ASP A 47 -5.61 4.68 -8.01
C ASP A 47 -4.67 4.87 -6.83
N VAL A 48 -4.79 4.00 -5.82
CA VAL A 48 -4.01 4.05 -4.59
C VAL A 48 -3.52 2.66 -4.22
N LEU A 49 -2.26 2.58 -3.83
CA LEU A 49 -1.65 1.35 -3.31
C LEU A 49 -1.26 1.56 -1.86
N LEU A 50 -1.74 0.68 -0.98
CA LEU A 50 -1.28 0.57 0.40
C LEU A 50 -0.39 -0.67 0.46
N LEU A 51 0.91 -0.48 0.66
CA LEU A 51 1.90 -1.54 0.55
C LEU A 51 2.61 -1.75 1.88
N ASP A 52 2.43 -2.95 2.47
CA ASP A 52 3.16 -3.33 3.66
C ASP A 52 4.64 -3.52 3.34
N ASN A 53 5.50 -3.07 4.22
CA ASN A 53 6.93 -3.22 4.04
C ASN A 53 7.41 -4.65 4.25
N ASN A 54 6.79 -5.40 5.15
CA ASN A 54 7.17 -6.78 5.48
C ASN A 54 6.18 -7.78 4.91
N LEU A 55 6.55 -8.40 3.81
CA LEU A 55 5.73 -9.41 3.15
C LEU A 55 6.48 -10.74 3.12
N PRO A 56 5.77 -11.88 3.00
CA PRO A 56 6.41 -13.20 3.02
C PRO A 56 7.44 -13.39 1.90
N ASP A 57 7.21 -12.76 0.76
CA ASP A 57 8.04 -12.90 -0.43
C ASP A 57 8.87 -11.67 -0.78
N GLY A 58 9.00 -10.72 0.13
CA GLY A 58 9.88 -9.58 -0.08
C GLY A 58 9.55 -8.38 0.76
N MET A 59 10.27 -7.29 0.55
CA MET A 59 10.10 -6.04 1.27
C MET A 59 9.49 -4.98 0.36
N GLY A 60 8.39 -4.38 0.82
CA GLY A 60 7.65 -3.39 0.04
C GLY A 60 8.49 -2.19 -0.37
N TRP A 61 9.35 -1.68 0.53
CA TRP A 61 10.16 -0.51 0.21
C TRP A 61 11.16 -0.75 -0.93
N LYS A 62 11.59 -1.98 -1.14
CA LYS A 62 12.46 -2.33 -2.27
C LYS A 62 11.73 -2.29 -3.61
N GLU A 63 10.43 -2.56 -3.58
CA GLU A 63 9.61 -2.62 -4.78
C GLU A 63 8.90 -1.29 -5.09
N ALA A 64 8.77 -0.41 -4.10
CA ALA A 64 7.99 0.81 -4.24
C ALA A 64 8.46 1.71 -5.39
N ALA A 65 9.76 1.89 -5.55
CA ALA A 65 10.31 2.72 -6.63
C ALA A 65 10.00 2.12 -8.00
N ASN A 66 10.14 0.80 -8.16
CA ASN A 66 9.83 0.11 -9.41
C ASN A 66 8.34 0.19 -9.73
N ILE A 67 7.49 0.04 -8.72
CA ILE A 67 6.04 0.15 -8.88
C ILE A 67 5.66 1.57 -9.31
N HIS A 68 6.25 2.57 -8.68
CA HIS A 68 5.99 3.97 -9.02
C HIS A 68 6.43 4.28 -10.46
N GLU A 69 7.55 3.76 -10.89
CA GLU A 69 8.04 3.95 -12.26
C GLU A 69 7.08 3.36 -13.29
N LYS A 70 6.51 2.18 -12.99
CA LYS A 70 5.56 1.51 -13.87
C LYS A 70 4.16 2.13 -13.82
N PHE A 71 3.76 2.66 -12.67
CA PHE A 71 2.44 3.27 -12.44
C PHE A 71 2.60 4.68 -11.87
N PRO A 72 3.06 5.65 -12.68
CA PRO A 72 3.43 6.98 -12.15
C PRO A 72 2.27 7.81 -11.62
N ASP A 73 1.05 7.52 -12.04
CA ASP A 73 -0.14 8.26 -11.59
C ASP A 73 -0.77 7.66 -10.32
N MET A 74 -0.29 6.51 -9.89
CA MET A 74 -0.82 5.84 -8.70
C MET A 74 -0.18 6.40 -7.45
N ASN A 75 -1.00 6.68 -6.43
CA ASN A 75 -0.50 7.09 -5.12
C ASN A 75 -0.05 5.85 -4.34
N ILE A 76 1.17 5.87 -3.82
CA ILE A 76 1.71 4.76 -3.05
C ILE A 76 1.94 5.21 -1.62
N THR A 77 1.42 4.43 -0.67
CA THR A 77 1.68 4.59 0.76
C THR A 77 2.31 3.31 1.29
N LEU A 78 3.55 3.42 1.77
CA LEU A 78 4.23 2.32 2.45
C LEU A 78 3.79 2.27 3.90
N ILE A 79 3.46 1.07 4.38
CA ILE A 79 3.08 0.83 5.77
C ILE A 79 4.19 0.01 6.41
N SER A 80 4.79 0.52 7.48
CA SER A 80 5.92 -0.13 8.13
C SER A 80 5.68 -0.30 9.63
N ALA A 81 5.99 -1.49 10.15
CA ALA A 81 5.95 -1.76 11.59
C ALA A 81 7.16 -1.16 12.32
N TYR A 82 8.21 -0.85 11.58
CA TYR A 82 9.45 -0.31 12.13
C TYR A 82 9.76 1.05 11.53
N GLN A 83 10.42 1.90 12.31
CA GLN A 83 10.93 3.15 11.79
C GLN A 83 11.94 2.84 10.69
N MET A 84 11.72 3.39 9.51
CA MET A 84 12.63 3.17 8.38
C MET A 84 13.95 3.89 8.62
N PRO A 85 15.09 3.25 8.29
CA PRO A 85 16.38 3.93 8.31
C PRO A 85 16.34 5.19 7.44
N LYS A 86 17.02 6.23 7.87
CA LYS A 86 17.06 7.52 7.18
C LYS A 86 17.51 7.37 5.73
N ASP A 87 18.50 6.51 5.50
CA ASP A 87 19.02 6.27 4.14
C ASP A 87 17.97 5.72 3.19
N LEU A 88 17.05 4.91 3.70
CA LEU A 88 15.97 4.35 2.89
C LEU A 88 14.89 5.40 2.60
N LYS A 89 14.61 6.28 3.57
CA LYS A 89 13.67 7.38 3.37
C LYS A 89 14.15 8.34 2.27
N GLU A 90 15.45 8.56 2.19
CA GLU A 90 16.05 9.41 1.17
C GLU A 90 15.99 8.80 -0.24
N LYS A 91 15.97 7.47 -0.32
CA LYS A 91 15.87 6.75 -1.61
C LYS A 91 14.45 6.63 -2.11
N ILE A 92 13.46 6.89 -1.27
CA ILE A 92 12.06 6.83 -1.64
C ILE A 92 11.66 8.17 -2.26
N ASN A 93 10.98 8.09 -3.40
CA ASN A 93 10.50 9.25 -4.12
C ASN A 93 9.51 10.04 -3.24
N ASP A 94 9.51 11.38 -3.37
CA ASP A 94 8.58 12.27 -2.66
C ASP A 94 7.11 11.95 -2.93
N ASN A 95 6.80 11.20 -3.98
CA ASN A 95 5.45 10.76 -4.30
C ASN A 95 5.00 9.53 -3.52
N ILE A 96 5.91 8.95 -2.72
CA ILE A 96 5.61 7.78 -1.90
C ILE A 96 5.50 8.21 -0.46
N HIS A 97 4.32 8.01 0.14
CA HIS A 97 4.07 8.33 1.54
C HIS A 97 4.45 7.15 2.43
N ILE A 98 4.80 7.44 3.69
CA ILE A 98 5.15 6.41 4.65
C ILE A 98 4.28 6.56 5.89
N LEU A 99 3.59 5.47 6.28
CA LEU A 99 2.85 5.38 7.52
C LEU A 99 3.47 4.32 8.40
N GLU A 100 3.66 4.65 9.68
CA GLU A 100 4.18 3.70 10.66
C GLU A 100 3.03 3.03 11.42
N LYS A 101 3.14 1.72 11.64
CA LYS A 101 2.17 0.98 12.47
C LYS A 101 2.36 1.33 13.95
N PRO A 102 1.30 1.38 14.76
CA PRO A 102 -0.09 1.08 14.42
C PRO A 102 -0.73 2.23 13.63
N ILE A 103 -1.48 1.89 12.61
CA ILE A 103 -2.17 2.87 11.77
C ILE A 103 -3.64 2.97 12.14
N SER A 104 -4.16 4.19 12.15
CA SER A 104 -5.59 4.42 12.29
C SER A 104 -6.24 4.47 10.92
N LEU A 105 -7.53 4.11 10.86
CA LEU A 105 -8.28 4.17 9.59
C LEU A 105 -8.39 5.60 9.07
N THR A 106 -8.47 6.58 9.95
CA THR A 106 -8.50 8.00 9.56
C THR A 106 -7.18 8.46 8.98
N ASP A 107 -6.05 7.93 9.46
CA ASP A 107 -4.74 8.25 8.88
C ASP A 107 -4.62 7.72 7.46
N ILE A 108 -5.14 6.52 7.20
CA ILE A 108 -5.16 5.95 5.85
C ILE A 108 -5.94 6.84 4.90
N GLU A 109 -7.08 7.35 5.32
CA GLU A 109 -7.92 8.22 4.47
C GLU A 109 -7.21 9.48 4.01
N LYS A 110 -6.28 10.02 4.79
CA LYS A 110 -5.54 11.22 4.42
C LYS A 110 -4.71 11.03 3.15
N TYR A 111 -4.38 9.79 2.80
CA TYR A 111 -3.54 9.46 1.66
C TYR A 111 -4.32 8.87 0.47
N LEU A 112 -5.64 8.92 0.55
CA LEU A 112 -6.50 8.41 -0.53
C LEU A 112 -6.94 9.52 -1.54
#